data_f8ea990d0dc5c8f2dd6a47a4d48ed85e
#
_entry.id   f8ea990d0dc5c8f2dd6a47a4d48ed85e
#
_cell.length_a   1.000
_cell.length_b   1.000
_cell.length_c   1.000
_cell.angle_alpha   90.00
_cell.angle_beta   90.00
_cell.angle_gamma   90.00
#
_symmetry.space_group_name_H-M   'P 1'
#
loop_
_entity.id
_entity.type
_entity.pdbx_description
1 polymer ?
#
loop_
_entity_poly.entity_id
_entity_poly.type
_entity_poly.pdbx_seq_one_letter_code
_entity_poly.pdbx_strand_id
1 'polypeptide(L)'
;MSNTLTTAPLAPLLTRLFAQADEASPAENVQWSDEEVTRLMHSKTEYAAFYGQLKTLWLPVSRETGKLLYMLARSSQARQIVEFGTSFGISTLHLAAALRDNGGGQLISSEFEPSKVLRAREHIAEAGLSDLVDIREGDALQTLSRDLPEQIDLLLLDGAKALYPEILARVESRLRPGALLIADDADHSPEYVAWVRNPANGYLSMPFNDDVEISVRLR
;
A
#
# COMPACT_ATOMS: atom_id res chain seq x y z
N MET A 1 -27.87 -2.50 -2.63
CA MET A 1 -26.94 -2.12 -1.54
C MET A 1 -26.02 -1.05 -2.10
N SER A 2 -25.97 0.12 -1.44
CA SER A 2 -24.96 1.15 -1.78
C SER A 2 -23.58 0.64 -1.35
N ASN A 3 -22.57 0.79 -2.19
CA ASN A 3 -21.20 0.49 -1.77
C ASN A 3 -20.48 1.79 -1.40
N THR A 4 -19.58 1.70 -0.43
CA THR A 4 -18.86 2.84 0.12
C THR A 4 -17.99 3.53 -0.94
N LEU A 5 -17.35 2.75 -1.82
CA LEU A 5 -16.41 3.28 -2.82
C LEU A 5 -17.06 4.24 -3.82
N THR A 6 -18.30 3.98 -4.24
CA THR A 6 -18.99 4.73 -5.31
C THR A 6 -19.99 5.75 -4.81
N THR A 7 -20.07 5.98 -3.49
CA THR A 7 -21.00 6.91 -2.86
C THR A 7 -20.30 8.01 -2.09
N ALA A 8 -21.00 9.11 -1.81
CA ALA A 8 -20.48 10.14 -0.92
C ALA A 8 -20.38 9.60 0.53
N PRO A 9 -19.40 10.06 1.31
CA PRO A 9 -18.44 11.12 1.00
C PRO A 9 -17.21 10.67 0.17
N LEU A 10 -16.96 9.37 0.03
CA LEU A 10 -15.70 8.85 -0.50
C LEU A 10 -15.53 9.09 -2.02
N ALA A 11 -16.56 8.86 -2.84
CA ALA A 11 -16.43 8.99 -4.30
C ALA A 11 -15.98 10.40 -4.74
N PRO A 12 -16.60 11.50 -4.29
CA PRO A 12 -16.13 12.85 -4.62
C PRO A 12 -14.74 13.16 -4.02
N LEU A 13 -14.41 12.62 -2.85
CA LEU A 13 -13.09 12.75 -2.25
C LEU A 13 -12.01 12.13 -3.14
N LEU A 14 -12.18 10.88 -3.55
CA LEU A 14 -11.22 10.19 -4.44
C LEU A 14 -11.05 10.93 -5.77
N THR A 15 -12.16 11.44 -6.36
CA THR A 15 -12.08 12.25 -7.58
C THR A 15 -11.18 13.47 -7.38
N ARG A 16 -11.33 14.18 -6.26
CA ARG A 16 -10.52 15.34 -5.92
C ARG A 16 -9.06 14.97 -5.68
N LEU A 17 -8.79 13.89 -4.91
CA LEU A 17 -7.42 13.48 -4.59
C LEU A 17 -6.65 13.05 -5.84
N PHE A 18 -7.27 12.30 -6.72
CA PHE A 18 -6.65 11.94 -7.99
C PHE A 18 -6.41 13.16 -8.89
N ALA A 19 -7.33 14.14 -8.93
CA ALA A 19 -7.11 15.37 -9.67
C ALA A 19 -5.92 16.17 -9.11
N GLN A 20 -5.80 16.26 -7.79
CA GLN A 20 -4.64 16.89 -7.13
C GLN A 20 -3.33 16.17 -7.46
N ALA A 21 -3.35 14.83 -7.51
CA ALA A 21 -2.19 14.05 -7.89
C ALA A 21 -1.80 14.26 -9.37
N ASP A 22 -2.78 14.33 -10.26
CA ASP A 22 -2.57 14.57 -11.70
C ASP A 22 -2.02 16.00 -11.96
N GLU A 23 -2.42 16.99 -11.14
CA GLU A 23 -1.97 18.39 -11.25
C GLU A 23 -0.63 18.64 -10.54
N ALA A 24 -0.21 17.75 -9.65
CA ALA A 24 1.03 17.92 -8.92
C ALA A 24 2.23 17.82 -9.86
N SER A 25 2.99 18.90 -9.95
CA SER A 25 4.24 18.91 -10.72
C SER A 25 5.25 17.98 -10.07
N PRO A 26 6.09 17.29 -10.87
CA PRO A 26 7.26 16.60 -10.33
C PRO A 26 8.08 17.58 -9.47
N ALA A 27 8.74 17.06 -8.45
CA ALA A 27 9.52 17.87 -7.52
C ALA A 27 10.58 18.69 -8.28
N GLU A 28 10.29 19.98 -8.56
CA GLU A 28 11.14 20.87 -9.38
C GLU A 28 12.55 21.06 -8.80
N ASN A 29 12.78 20.64 -7.56
CA ASN A 29 14.03 20.87 -6.82
C ASN A 29 14.89 19.60 -6.66
N VAL A 30 14.52 18.46 -7.23
CA VAL A 30 15.30 17.24 -7.13
C VAL A 30 16.05 17.02 -8.45
N GLN A 31 17.31 17.39 -8.47
CA GLN A 31 18.21 17.19 -9.62
C GLN A 31 19.00 15.89 -9.43
N TRP A 32 18.33 14.76 -9.55
CA TRP A 32 19.01 13.46 -9.64
C TRP A 32 19.08 13.00 -11.09
N SER A 33 20.17 12.34 -11.44
CA SER A 33 20.22 11.57 -12.68
C SER A 33 19.35 10.31 -12.58
N ASP A 34 18.92 9.76 -13.71
CA ASP A 34 18.17 8.51 -13.74
C ASP A 34 18.92 7.36 -13.06
N GLU A 35 20.26 7.35 -13.17
CA GLU A 35 21.13 6.38 -12.50
C GLU A 35 21.09 6.53 -10.97
N GLU A 36 21.09 7.77 -10.45
CA GLU A 36 20.99 8.02 -9.01
C GLU A 36 19.61 7.65 -8.48
N VAL A 37 18.54 7.98 -9.18
CA VAL A 37 17.17 7.57 -8.83
C VAL A 37 17.09 6.04 -8.75
N THR A 38 17.56 5.35 -9.78
CA THR A 38 17.57 3.88 -9.81
C THR A 38 18.37 3.30 -8.63
N ARG A 39 19.56 3.83 -8.37
CA ARG A 39 20.40 3.40 -7.24
C ARG A 39 19.69 3.59 -5.89
N LEU A 40 19.08 4.77 -5.69
CA LEU A 40 18.41 5.12 -4.44
C LEU A 40 17.13 4.32 -4.22
N MET A 41 16.36 4.06 -5.27
CA MET A 41 15.17 3.19 -5.22
C MET A 41 15.50 1.77 -4.79
N HIS A 42 16.69 1.25 -5.14
CA HIS A 42 17.16 -0.08 -4.74
C HIS A 42 17.98 -0.09 -3.45
N SER A 43 18.16 1.06 -2.79
CA SER A 43 18.95 1.14 -1.55
C SER A 43 18.11 0.75 -0.33
N LYS A 44 18.58 -0.29 0.40
CA LYS A 44 17.98 -0.74 1.67
C LYS A 44 18.38 0.13 2.87
N THR A 45 19.26 1.12 2.69
CA THR A 45 19.77 1.98 3.77
C THR A 45 19.50 3.47 3.54
N GLU A 46 19.38 3.91 2.28
CA GLU A 46 19.20 5.32 1.93
C GLU A 46 17.72 5.66 1.60
N TYR A 47 16.81 4.67 1.64
CA TYR A 47 15.38 4.85 1.27
C TYR A 47 14.71 5.99 2.05
N ALA A 48 14.97 6.13 3.36
CA ALA A 48 14.33 7.17 4.17
C ALA A 48 14.78 8.57 3.73
N ALA A 49 16.06 8.76 3.42
CA ALA A 49 16.58 10.03 2.91
C ALA A 49 16.05 10.33 1.50
N PHE A 50 15.96 9.31 0.65
CA PHE A 50 15.43 9.42 -0.72
C PHE A 50 13.97 9.82 -0.71
N TYR A 51 13.10 9.02 -0.09
CA TYR A 51 11.66 9.30 -0.05
C TYR A 51 11.31 10.54 0.79
N GLY A 52 12.15 10.91 1.76
CA GLY A 52 12.01 12.17 2.51
C GLY A 52 12.14 13.42 1.63
N GLN A 53 12.93 13.37 0.56
CA GLN A 53 13.00 14.46 -0.42
C GLN A 53 11.77 14.49 -1.34
N LEU A 54 11.05 13.37 -1.47
CA LEU A 54 9.83 13.23 -2.25
C LEU A 54 8.54 13.47 -1.40
N LYS A 55 8.67 14.06 -0.21
CA LYS A 55 7.55 14.25 0.74
C LYS A 55 6.36 15.02 0.17
N THR A 56 6.59 15.94 -0.76
CA THR A 56 5.53 16.71 -1.42
C THR A 56 4.98 16.04 -2.68
N LEU A 57 5.67 15.01 -3.17
CA LEU A 57 5.28 14.32 -4.38
C LEU A 57 4.13 13.35 -4.10
N TRP A 58 3.10 13.44 -4.93
CA TRP A 58 2.04 12.46 -4.97
C TRP A 58 2.56 11.19 -5.67
N LEU A 59 2.39 10.07 -5.02
CA LEU A 59 2.75 8.75 -5.53
C LEU A 59 1.54 7.83 -5.33
N PRO A 60 0.41 8.09 -5.99
CA PRO A 60 -0.78 7.27 -5.82
C PRO A 60 -0.68 6.01 -6.68
N VAL A 61 -1.29 4.94 -6.20
CA VAL A 61 -1.67 3.83 -7.09
C VAL A 61 -2.53 4.35 -8.25
N SER A 62 -2.51 3.67 -9.40
CA SER A 62 -3.39 4.02 -10.51
C SER A 62 -4.86 3.91 -10.10
N ARG A 63 -5.76 4.56 -10.86
CA ARG A 63 -7.22 4.43 -10.63
C ARG A 63 -7.70 2.98 -10.80
N GLU A 64 -7.06 2.25 -11.70
CA GLU A 64 -7.30 0.84 -11.97
C GLU A 64 -6.82 -0.02 -10.79
N THR A 65 -5.61 0.22 -10.31
CA THR A 65 -5.05 -0.46 -9.14
C THR A 65 -5.90 -0.20 -7.89
N GLY A 66 -6.34 1.06 -7.66
CA GLY A 66 -7.25 1.37 -6.56
C GLY A 66 -8.55 0.56 -6.60
N LYS A 67 -9.19 0.44 -7.77
CA LYS A 67 -10.38 -0.40 -7.95
C LYS A 67 -10.07 -1.89 -7.73
N LEU A 68 -8.92 -2.35 -8.24
CA LEU A 68 -8.45 -3.72 -8.04
C LEU A 68 -8.31 -4.05 -6.55
N LEU A 69 -7.67 -3.17 -5.77
CA LEU A 69 -7.51 -3.33 -4.32
C LEU A 69 -8.87 -3.51 -3.63
N TYR A 70 -9.83 -2.63 -3.94
CA TYR A 70 -11.19 -2.75 -3.40
C TYR A 70 -11.83 -4.08 -3.80
N MET A 71 -11.77 -4.47 -5.08
CA MET A 71 -12.39 -5.70 -5.58
C MET A 71 -11.78 -6.95 -4.95
N LEU A 72 -10.46 -7.01 -4.80
CA LEU A 72 -9.75 -8.13 -4.19
C LEU A 72 -10.08 -8.24 -2.69
N ALA A 73 -10.05 -7.13 -1.95
CA ALA A 73 -10.43 -7.11 -0.55
C ALA A 73 -11.91 -7.50 -0.33
N ARG A 74 -12.81 -7.12 -1.26
CA ARG A 74 -14.22 -7.52 -1.23
C ARG A 74 -14.41 -9.00 -1.54
N SER A 75 -13.77 -9.51 -2.59
CA SER A 75 -13.94 -10.90 -3.04
C SER A 75 -13.37 -11.90 -2.04
N SER A 76 -12.25 -11.55 -1.38
CA SER A 76 -11.64 -12.37 -0.32
C SER A 76 -12.30 -12.22 1.04
N GLN A 77 -13.30 -11.32 1.19
CA GLN A 77 -13.92 -10.97 2.48
C GLN A 77 -12.89 -10.55 3.53
N ALA A 78 -11.85 -9.82 3.10
CA ALA A 78 -10.76 -9.39 3.98
C ALA A 78 -11.29 -8.57 5.16
N ARG A 79 -10.76 -8.86 6.35
CA ARG A 79 -11.06 -8.18 7.62
C ARG A 79 -9.80 -7.60 8.27
N GLN A 80 -8.64 -8.19 8.00
CA GLN A 80 -7.36 -7.77 8.54
C GLN A 80 -6.42 -7.47 7.38
N ILE A 81 -6.14 -6.19 7.17
CA ILE A 81 -5.33 -5.71 6.06
C ILE A 81 -4.08 -5.01 6.63
N VAL A 82 -2.93 -5.28 6.02
CA VAL A 82 -1.69 -4.56 6.30
C VAL A 82 -1.24 -3.86 5.02
N GLU A 83 -0.85 -2.60 5.14
CA GLU A 83 -0.37 -1.76 4.05
C GLU A 83 1.01 -1.19 4.40
N PHE A 84 1.94 -1.32 3.49
CA PHE A 84 3.24 -0.66 3.52
C PHE A 84 3.26 0.47 2.50
N GLY A 85 3.26 1.71 2.98
CA GLY A 85 3.21 2.93 2.16
C GLY A 85 1.81 3.55 2.10
N THR A 86 1.49 4.41 3.07
CA THR A 86 0.21 5.14 3.12
C THR A 86 0.18 6.32 2.15
N SER A 87 1.32 7.03 2.01
CA SER A 87 1.41 8.30 1.30
C SER A 87 0.27 9.25 1.72
N PHE A 88 -0.51 9.77 0.77
CA PHE A 88 -1.68 10.62 1.06
C PHE A 88 -2.99 9.83 1.29
N GLY A 89 -2.93 8.49 1.33
CA GLY A 89 -4.04 7.62 1.73
C GLY A 89 -4.98 7.18 0.62
N ILE A 90 -4.60 7.29 -0.66
CA ILE A 90 -5.50 6.90 -1.77
C ILE A 90 -5.75 5.39 -1.79
N SER A 91 -4.71 4.55 -1.72
CA SER A 91 -4.84 3.09 -1.60
C SER A 91 -5.55 2.69 -0.32
N THR A 92 -5.17 3.33 0.80
CA THR A 92 -5.78 3.16 2.12
C THR A 92 -7.31 3.36 2.08
N LEU A 93 -7.79 4.41 1.38
CA LEU A 93 -9.21 4.70 1.23
C LEU A 93 -9.97 3.61 0.47
N HIS A 94 -9.38 3.02 -0.57
CA HIS A 94 -9.97 1.92 -1.32
C HIS A 94 -10.09 0.65 -0.45
N LEU A 95 -9.02 0.33 0.29
CA LEU A 95 -8.99 -0.81 1.19
C LEU A 95 -9.96 -0.64 2.38
N ALA A 96 -9.98 0.55 2.99
CA ALA A 96 -10.91 0.85 4.09
C ALA A 96 -12.38 0.84 3.66
N ALA A 97 -12.68 1.28 2.42
CA ALA A 97 -14.02 1.16 1.84
C ALA A 97 -14.45 -0.32 1.71
N ALA A 98 -13.53 -1.18 1.28
CA ALA A 98 -13.79 -2.61 1.20
C ALA A 98 -14.05 -3.22 2.57
N LEU A 99 -13.28 -2.85 3.61
CA LEU A 99 -13.53 -3.27 4.99
C LEU A 99 -14.92 -2.82 5.47
N ARG A 100 -15.31 -1.56 5.23
CA ARG A 100 -16.64 -1.05 5.56
C ARG A 100 -17.73 -1.91 4.94
N ASP A 101 -17.61 -2.21 3.67
CA ASP A 101 -18.60 -3.00 2.92
C ASP A 101 -18.53 -4.50 3.24
N ASN A 102 -17.45 -4.99 3.83
CA ASN A 102 -17.33 -6.35 4.41
C ASN A 102 -17.96 -6.44 5.81
N GLY A 103 -18.46 -5.34 6.37
CA GLY A 103 -19.03 -5.27 7.71
C GLY A 103 -18.01 -4.99 8.82
N GLY A 104 -16.90 -4.32 8.49
CA GLY A 104 -15.84 -3.89 9.40
C GLY A 104 -14.57 -4.73 9.29
N GLY A 105 -13.61 -4.42 10.14
CA GLY A 105 -12.27 -4.99 10.15
C GLY A 105 -11.24 -3.94 10.56
N GLN A 106 -9.97 -4.21 10.31
CA GLN A 106 -8.87 -3.30 10.61
C GLN A 106 -7.89 -3.23 9.44
N LEU A 107 -7.48 -2.03 9.10
CA LEU A 107 -6.37 -1.74 8.21
C LEU A 107 -5.24 -1.08 9.02
N ILE A 108 -4.09 -1.74 9.07
CA ILE A 108 -2.86 -1.18 9.64
C ILE A 108 -1.99 -0.72 8.47
N SER A 109 -1.70 0.57 8.41
CA SER A 109 -0.86 1.18 7.39
C SER A 109 0.36 1.86 8.01
N SER A 110 1.49 1.84 7.31
CA SER A 110 2.73 2.47 7.78
C SER A 110 3.18 3.58 6.84
N GLU A 111 3.50 4.75 7.43
CA GLU A 111 4.06 5.90 6.72
C GLU A 111 5.12 6.57 7.60
N PHE A 112 6.29 6.85 7.02
CA PHE A 112 7.38 7.43 7.79
C PHE A 112 7.41 8.97 7.73
N GLU A 113 6.79 9.58 6.71
CA GLU A 113 6.79 11.04 6.53
C GLU A 113 5.63 11.69 7.31
N PRO A 114 5.90 12.47 8.39
CA PRO A 114 4.85 12.99 9.26
C PRO A 114 3.83 13.87 8.54
N SER A 115 4.26 14.64 7.53
CA SER A 115 3.36 15.52 6.77
C SER A 115 2.36 14.71 5.94
N LYS A 116 2.76 13.57 5.38
CA LYS A 116 1.88 12.64 4.68
C LYS A 116 0.92 11.94 5.65
N VAL A 117 1.41 11.51 6.82
CA VAL A 117 0.58 10.91 7.87
C VAL A 117 -0.57 11.84 8.27
N LEU A 118 -0.26 13.13 8.51
CA LEU A 118 -1.27 14.13 8.87
C LEU A 118 -2.34 14.23 7.77
N ARG A 119 -1.92 14.41 6.52
CA ARG A 119 -2.83 14.55 5.38
C ARG A 119 -3.66 13.29 5.13
N ALA A 120 -3.05 12.10 5.23
CA ALA A 120 -3.79 10.85 5.08
C ALA A 120 -4.87 10.70 6.16
N ARG A 121 -4.56 11.03 7.42
CA ARG A 121 -5.56 11.02 8.51
C ARG A 121 -6.72 11.98 8.25
N GLU A 122 -6.46 13.18 7.71
CA GLU A 122 -7.50 14.14 7.32
C GLU A 122 -8.42 13.55 6.24
N HIS A 123 -7.85 12.95 5.18
CA HIS A 123 -8.62 12.34 4.09
C HIS A 123 -9.47 11.15 4.58
N ILE A 124 -8.90 10.29 5.44
CA ILE A 124 -9.62 9.15 6.03
C ILE A 124 -10.76 9.62 6.93
N ALA A 125 -10.55 10.69 7.70
CA ALA A 125 -11.60 11.30 8.54
C ALA A 125 -12.70 11.90 7.67
N GLU A 126 -12.37 12.61 6.59
CA GLU A 126 -13.34 13.16 5.64
C GLU A 126 -14.19 12.06 5.00
N ALA A 127 -13.58 10.89 4.73
CA ALA A 127 -14.28 9.71 4.20
C ALA A 127 -15.17 9.01 5.24
N GLY A 128 -15.07 9.35 6.54
CA GLY A 128 -15.78 8.66 7.62
C GLY A 128 -15.28 7.25 7.88
N LEU A 129 -13.97 6.99 7.67
CA LEU A 129 -13.37 5.65 7.76
C LEU A 129 -12.32 5.52 8.88
N SER A 130 -12.18 6.53 9.75
CA SER A 130 -11.15 6.56 10.80
C SER A 130 -11.23 5.41 11.81
N ASP A 131 -12.41 4.84 11.99
CA ASP A 131 -12.64 3.70 12.89
C ASP A 131 -12.07 2.37 12.36
N LEU A 132 -11.67 2.31 11.09
CA LEU A 132 -11.14 1.12 10.44
C LEU A 132 -9.63 1.18 10.21
N VAL A 133 -8.99 2.36 10.35
CA VAL A 133 -7.62 2.60 9.89
C VAL A 133 -6.72 3.03 11.04
N ASP A 134 -5.62 2.30 11.22
CA ASP A 134 -4.50 2.63 12.10
C ASP A 134 -3.27 3.00 11.25
N ILE A 135 -3.00 4.32 11.09
CA ILE A 135 -1.77 4.78 10.44
C ILE A 135 -0.66 4.87 11.47
N ARG A 136 0.35 4.05 11.31
CA ARG A 136 1.54 4.00 12.14
C ARG A 136 2.65 4.86 11.55
N GLU A 137 2.91 5.97 12.22
CA GLU A 137 3.99 6.88 11.83
C GLU A 137 5.35 6.28 12.20
N GLY A 138 6.28 6.27 11.26
CA GLY A 138 7.66 5.82 11.43
C GLY A 138 8.11 4.78 10.41
N ASP A 139 9.32 4.28 10.63
CA ASP A 139 9.91 3.25 9.78
C ASP A 139 9.10 1.95 9.82
N ALA A 140 8.66 1.50 8.65
CA ALA A 140 7.85 0.29 8.50
C ALA A 140 8.54 -0.97 9.02
N LEU A 141 9.89 -1.02 8.95
CA LEU A 141 10.67 -2.10 9.55
C LEU A 141 10.47 -2.24 11.06
N GLN A 142 10.02 -1.18 11.73
CA GLN A 142 9.70 -1.14 13.15
C GLN A 142 8.18 -1.19 13.38
N THR A 143 7.42 -0.37 12.65
CA THR A 143 5.97 -0.22 12.88
C THR A 143 5.16 -1.45 12.46
N LEU A 144 5.62 -2.20 11.45
CA LEU A 144 5.01 -3.47 11.00
C LEU A 144 5.67 -4.71 11.60
N SER A 145 6.53 -4.57 12.63
CA SER A 145 7.10 -5.70 13.37
C SER A 145 6.36 -6.03 14.67
N ARG A 146 5.39 -5.21 15.08
CA ARG A 146 4.70 -5.35 16.38
C ARG A 146 3.21 -5.13 16.26
N ASP A 147 2.46 -5.69 17.20
CA ASP A 147 1.02 -5.48 17.36
C ASP A 147 0.22 -5.69 16.05
N LEU A 148 0.63 -6.68 15.26
CA LEU A 148 -0.09 -7.12 14.08
C LEU A 148 -1.16 -8.15 14.46
N PRO A 149 -2.26 -8.24 13.70
CA PRO A 149 -3.27 -9.28 13.91
C PRO A 149 -2.64 -10.69 13.78
N GLU A 150 -3.26 -11.66 14.43
CA GLU A 150 -2.79 -13.06 14.35
C GLU A 150 -2.88 -13.63 12.94
N GLN A 151 -3.88 -13.17 12.17
CA GLN A 151 -4.08 -13.57 10.79
C GLN A 151 -4.30 -12.33 9.92
N ILE A 152 -3.54 -12.22 8.84
CA ILE A 152 -3.65 -11.16 7.83
C ILE A 152 -4.31 -11.76 6.59
N ASP A 153 -5.35 -11.10 6.09
CA ASP A 153 -6.11 -11.49 4.90
C ASP A 153 -5.52 -10.91 3.61
N LEU A 154 -4.97 -9.69 3.70
CA LEU A 154 -4.42 -8.98 2.56
C LEU A 154 -3.23 -8.12 3.00
N LEU A 155 -2.16 -8.18 2.21
CA LEU A 155 -0.98 -7.32 2.32
C LEU A 155 -0.86 -6.49 1.04
N LEU A 156 -0.77 -5.16 1.20
CA LEU A 156 -0.36 -4.25 0.13
C LEU A 156 1.08 -3.79 0.38
N LEU A 157 1.92 -3.94 -0.63
CA LEU A 157 3.28 -3.41 -0.68
C LEU A 157 3.31 -2.26 -1.70
N ASP A 158 3.42 -1.03 -1.22
CA ASP A 158 3.45 0.20 -2.04
C ASP A 158 4.35 1.28 -1.39
N GLY A 159 5.34 0.85 -0.65
CA GLY A 159 6.35 1.72 -0.03
C GLY A 159 7.68 1.72 -0.79
N ALA A 160 8.79 1.84 -0.05
CA ALA A 160 10.13 1.74 -0.61
C ALA A 160 10.38 0.35 -1.21
N LYS A 161 10.54 0.28 -2.52
CA LYS A 161 10.53 -0.98 -3.29
C LYS A 161 11.66 -1.94 -2.87
N ALA A 162 12.82 -1.39 -2.48
CA ALA A 162 13.93 -2.17 -1.94
C ALA A 162 13.58 -2.97 -0.66
N LEU A 163 12.55 -2.56 0.08
CA LEU A 163 12.18 -3.17 1.37
C LEU A 163 11.08 -4.23 1.26
N TYR A 164 10.54 -4.52 0.08
CA TYR A 164 9.47 -5.50 -0.07
C TYR A 164 9.81 -6.88 0.52
N PRO A 165 11.01 -7.45 0.28
CA PRO A 165 11.40 -8.71 0.91
C PRO A 165 11.43 -8.63 2.44
N GLU A 166 11.98 -7.54 2.99
CA GLU A 166 12.11 -7.34 4.44
C GLU A 166 10.75 -7.14 5.11
N ILE A 167 9.84 -6.41 4.48
CA ILE A 167 8.47 -6.23 4.99
C ILE A 167 7.72 -7.56 4.93
N LEU A 168 7.80 -8.28 3.80
CA LEU A 168 7.19 -9.61 3.70
C LEU A 168 7.69 -10.53 4.80
N ALA A 169 9.00 -10.61 5.03
CA ALA A 169 9.58 -11.46 6.07
C ALA A 169 9.06 -11.16 7.49
N ARG A 170 8.64 -9.90 7.77
CA ARG A 170 8.07 -9.51 9.07
C ARG A 170 6.63 -9.96 9.26
N VAL A 171 5.85 -9.96 8.18
CA VAL A 171 4.41 -10.22 8.25
C VAL A 171 4.04 -11.63 7.81
N GLU A 172 4.95 -12.33 7.12
CA GLU A 172 4.70 -13.61 6.43
C GLU A 172 4.11 -14.68 7.35
N SER A 173 4.62 -14.80 8.58
CA SER A 173 4.13 -15.79 9.55
C SER A 173 2.68 -15.56 9.99
N ARG A 174 2.12 -14.39 9.69
CA ARG A 174 0.75 -13.99 10.00
C ARG A 174 -0.17 -14.00 8.79
N LEU A 175 0.36 -14.19 7.59
CA LEU A 175 -0.47 -14.36 6.40
C LEU A 175 -1.20 -15.70 6.47
N ARG A 176 -2.53 -15.67 6.51
CA ARG A 176 -3.28 -16.94 6.49
C ARG A 176 -3.18 -17.65 5.13
N PRO A 177 -3.39 -18.95 5.05
CA PRO A 177 -3.61 -19.60 3.76
C PRO A 177 -4.76 -18.92 2.99
N GLY A 178 -4.53 -18.61 1.71
CA GLY A 178 -5.46 -17.83 0.89
C GLY A 178 -5.36 -16.32 1.06
N ALA A 179 -4.44 -15.80 1.88
CA ALA A 179 -4.16 -14.37 1.94
C ALA A 179 -3.67 -13.85 0.60
N LEU A 180 -4.10 -12.64 0.25
CA LEU A 180 -3.68 -11.95 -0.96
C LEU A 180 -2.51 -11.01 -0.66
N LEU A 181 -1.52 -10.99 -1.55
CA LEU A 181 -0.45 -10.01 -1.56
C LEU A 181 -0.53 -9.25 -2.87
N ILE A 182 -0.54 -7.93 -2.79
CA ILE A 182 -0.49 -7.03 -3.95
C ILE A 182 0.75 -6.16 -3.78
N ALA A 183 1.61 -6.15 -4.78
CA ALA A 183 2.80 -5.30 -4.81
C ALA A 183 2.72 -4.36 -6.00
N ASP A 184 2.68 -3.05 -5.73
CA ASP A 184 2.68 -1.99 -6.73
C ASP A 184 4.12 -1.66 -7.11
N ASP A 185 4.40 -1.31 -8.38
CA ASP A 185 5.74 -1.15 -8.95
C ASP A 185 6.68 -2.33 -8.61
N ALA A 186 6.18 -3.55 -8.70
CA ALA A 186 6.90 -4.75 -8.28
C ALA A 186 8.14 -5.05 -9.14
N ASP A 187 8.20 -4.53 -10.36
CA ASP A 187 9.35 -4.59 -11.26
C ASP A 187 10.60 -3.94 -10.66
N HIS A 188 10.43 -2.96 -9.78
CA HIS A 188 11.50 -2.35 -8.99
C HIS A 188 11.92 -3.17 -7.75
N SER A 189 11.33 -4.35 -7.51
CA SER A 189 11.69 -5.26 -6.41
C SER A 189 11.92 -6.69 -6.91
N PRO A 190 12.95 -6.95 -7.73
CA PRO A 190 13.17 -8.24 -8.37
C PRO A 190 13.39 -9.39 -7.37
N GLU A 191 13.98 -9.11 -6.19
CA GLU A 191 14.14 -10.12 -5.13
C GLU A 191 12.77 -10.60 -4.61
N TYR A 192 11.83 -9.67 -4.39
CA TYR A 192 10.47 -9.99 -3.96
C TYR A 192 9.75 -10.81 -5.02
N VAL A 193 9.78 -10.36 -6.28
CA VAL A 193 9.13 -11.06 -7.40
C VAL A 193 9.68 -12.47 -7.55
N ALA A 194 11.00 -12.64 -7.50
CA ALA A 194 11.63 -13.96 -7.57
C ALA A 194 11.19 -14.87 -6.41
N TRP A 195 11.00 -14.30 -5.21
CA TRP A 195 10.55 -15.04 -4.04
C TRP A 195 9.11 -15.55 -4.19
N VAL A 196 8.16 -14.66 -4.52
CA VAL A 196 6.73 -15.03 -4.60
C VAL A 196 6.39 -15.88 -5.83
N ARG A 197 7.16 -15.76 -6.90
CA ARG A 197 7.00 -16.59 -8.11
C ARG A 197 7.62 -17.98 -7.98
N ASN A 198 8.42 -18.25 -6.95
CA ASN A 198 8.92 -19.59 -6.67
C ASN A 198 7.89 -20.40 -5.86
N PRO A 199 7.26 -21.44 -6.43
CA PRO A 199 6.21 -22.21 -5.74
C PRO A 199 6.68 -22.90 -4.46
N ALA A 200 7.99 -23.18 -4.34
CA ALA A 200 8.57 -23.77 -3.15
C ALA A 200 8.40 -22.88 -1.91
N ASN A 201 8.27 -21.56 -2.08
CA ASN A 201 8.06 -20.60 -1.00
C ASN A 201 6.58 -20.51 -0.56
N GLY A 202 5.70 -21.29 -1.17
CA GLY A 202 4.29 -21.40 -0.75
C GLY A 202 3.40 -20.27 -1.25
N TYR A 203 3.69 -19.75 -2.44
CA TYR A 203 2.89 -18.75 -3.13
C TYR A 203 2.51 -19.23 -4.52
N LEU A 204 1.38 -18.74 -5.02
CA LEU A 204 1.04 -18.66 -6.43
C LEU A 204 1.01 -17.19 -6.81
N SER A 205 1.81 -16.79 -7.78
CA SER A 205 2.01 -15.40 -8.13
C SER A 205 1.98 -15.20 -9.64
N MET A 206 1.44 -14.04 -10.05
CA MET A 206 1.41 -13.62 -11.45
C MET A 206 1.38 -12.09 -11.56
N PRO A 207 1.92 -11.52 -12.64
CA PRO A 207 1.77 -10.10 -12.90
C PRO A 207 0.31 -9.75 -13.24
N PHE A 208 -0.10 -8.57 -12.79
CA PHE A 208 -1.31 -7.88 -13.21
C PHE A 208 -0.89 -6.50 -13.72
N ASN A 209 -1.13 -6.20 -14.97
CA ASN A 209 -0.52 -5.06 -15.68
C ASN A 209 1.02 -5.14 -15.73
N ASP A 210 1.66 -4.02 -16.08
CA ASP A 210 3.11 -3.96 -16.28
C ASP A 210 3.87 -3.82 -14.96
N ASP A 211 3.25 -3.34 -13.89
CA ASP A 211 3.88 -2.90 -12.64
C ASP A 211 3.35 -3.61 -11.36
N VAL A 212 2.18 -4.25 -11.43
CA VAL A 212 1.56 -4.89 -10.26
C VAL A 212 1.77 -6.39 -10.25
N GLU A 213 2.25 -6.94 -9.14
CA GLU A 213 2.30 -8.38 -8.89
C GLU A 213 1.22 -8.78 -7.89
N ILE A 214 0.44 -9.82 -8.25
CA ILE A 214 -0.58 -10.40 -7.36
C ILE A 214 -0.16 -11.81 -6.97
N SER A 215 -0.17 -12.08 -5.67
CA SER A 215 0.17 -13.39 -5.13
C SER A 215 -0.90 -13.88 -4.16
N VAL A 216 -1.03 -15.19 -4.07
CA VAL A 216 -1.85 -15.87 -3.07
C VAL A 216 -0.96 -16.75 -2.19
N ARG A 217 -1.08 -16.62 -0.86
CA ARG A 217 -0.44 -17.52 0.09
C ARG A 217 -1.11 -18.89 0.04
N LEU A 218 -0.34 -19.95 -0.23
CA LEU A 218 -0.89 -21.32 -0.37
C LEU A 218 -0.90 -22.08 0.96
N ARG A 219 0.04 -21.83 1.87
CA ARG A 219 0.24 -22.55 3.14
C ARG A 219 1.00 -21.69 4.16
#